data_2e18b153a6c7b6ae7f281e587d45ddae
#
_entry.id   2e18b153a6c7b6ae7f281e587d45ddae
#
_cell.length_a   1.000
_cell.length_b   1.000
_cell.length_c   1.000
_cell.angle_alpha   90.00
_cell.angle_beta   90.00
_cell.angle_gamma   90.00
#
_symmetry.space_group_name_H-M   'P 1'
#
loop_
_entity.id
_entity.type
_entity.pdbx_description
1 polymer ?
#
loop_
_entity_poly.entity_id
_entity_poly.type
_entity_poly.pdbx_seq_one_letter_code
_entity_poly.pdbx_strand_id
1 'polypeptide(L)'
;DYMSLAMIIAFGSFIGLVFHICKNARKTADFKNAKITHQAMQKQQDELENLKDMIMEKQAYIDQHLDLAMELGKNAQYEEMAVLISSLTSHVKRNYPDSFCKNALLNTLLQEKKIVADQAKIHCQFHIILPEHFDSYFSDLTITSLFSNLLDNAIEACRLCDPAQQDLFISLATDYQANMF
;
A
#
# COMPACT_ATOMS: atom_id res chain seq x y z
N ASP A 1 -64.64 19.19 21.19
CA ASP A 1 -63.37 19.37 21.92
C ASP A 1 -62.27 19.85 21.02
N TYR A 2 -62.24 21.15 20.83
CA TYR A 2 -61.21 21.81 19.98
C TYR A 2 -59.78 21.61 20.51
N MET A 3 -59.60 21.43 21.82
CA MET A 3 -58.32 21.18 22.49
C MET A 3 -57.72 19.82 22.11
N SER A 4 -58.48 18.77 22.01
CA SER A 4 -58.01 17.44 21.61
C SER A 4 -57.60 17.36 20.14
N LEU A 5 -58.33 18.07 19.27
CA LEU A 5 -58.01 18.14 17.85
C LEU A 5 -56.66 18.94 17.63
N ALA A 6 -56.50 20.05 18.34
CA ALA A 6 -55.25 20.82 18.28
C ALA A 6 -54.02 20.01 18.77
N MET A 7 -54.17 19.22 19.82
CA MET A 7 -53.11 18.34 20.31
C MET A 7 -52.74 17.25 19.28
N ILE A 8 -53.72 16.63 18.60
CA ILE A 8 -53.47 15.62 17.57
C ILE A 8 -52.70 16.23 16.39
N ILE A 9 -53.05 17.43 15.94
CA ILE A 9 -52.35 18.11 14.84
C ILE A 9 -50.95 18.50 15.26
N ALA A 10 -50.76 18.99 16.48
CA ALA A 10 -49.42 19.35 16.98
C ALA A 10 -48.51 18.10 17.09
N PHE A 11 -49.04 16.96 17.57
CA PHE A 11 -48.29 15.73 17.69
C PHE A 11 -47.96 15.12 16.32
N GLY A 12 -48.87 15.18 15.37
CA GLY A 12 -48.61 14.75 13.98
C GLY A 12 -47.53 15.59 13.29
N SER A 13 -47.58 16.93 13.50
CA SER A 13 -46.53 17.83 12.98
C SER A 13 -45.17 17.58 13.59
N PHE A 14 -45.11 17.29 14.89
CA PHE A 14 -43.87 16.92 15.59
C PHE A 14 -43.28 15.65 15.07
N ILE A 15 -44.08 14.60 14.88
CA ILE A 15 -43.64 13.34 14.30
C ILE A 15 -43.08 13.55 12.87
N GLY A 16 -43.79 14.30 12.06
CA GLY A 16 -43.35 14.66 10.70
C GLY A 16 -42.01 15.40 10.69
N LEU A 17 -41.80 16.32 11.62
CA LEU A 17 -40.55 17.07 11.76
C LEU A 17 -39.41 16.17 12.19
N VAL A 18 -39.62 15.29 13.18
CA VAL A 18 -38.62 14.33 13.62
C VAL A 18 -38.25 13.37 12.47
N PHE A 19 -39.22 12.86 11.74
CA PHE A 19 -38.98 11.99 10.58
C PHE A 19 -38.17 12.70 9.49
N HIS A 20 -38.48 13.97 9.21
CA HIS A 20 -37.75 14.78 8.23
C HIS A 20 -36.29 15.02 8.66
N ILE A 21 -36.06 15.32 9.94
CA ILE A 21 -34.70 15.49 10.50
C ILE A 21 -33.92 14.17 10.41
N CYS A 22 -34.50 13.05 10.82
CA CYS A 22 -33.84 11.74 10.73
C CYS A 22 -33.49 11.36 9.29
N LYS A 23 -34.41 11.62 8.34
CA LYS A 23 -34.16 11.35 6.91
C LYS A 23 -33.02 12.21 6.36
N ASN A 24 -32.96 13.50 6.72
CA ASN A 24 -31.87 14.36 6.30
C ASN A 24 -30.53 13.97 6.95
N ALA A 25 -30.54 13.62 8.24
CA ALA A 25 -29.36 13.15 8.94
C ALA A 25 -28.77 11.86 8.27
N ARG A 26 -29.63 10.90 7.91
CA ARG A 26 -29.20 9.71 7.16
C ARG A 26 -28.59 10.05 5.81
N LYS A 27 -29.24 10.90 5.02
CA LYS A 27 -28.68 11.33 3.72
C LYS A 27 -27.32 12.01 3.86
N THR A 28 -27.16 12.84 4.89
CA THR A 28 -25.88 13.52 5.15
C THR A 28 -24.80 12.52 5.57
N ALA A 29 -25.16 11.53 6.40
CA ALA A 29 -24.24 10.46 6.81
C ALA A 29 -23.83 9.59 5.61
N ASP A 30 -24.78 9.19 4.77
CA ASP A 30 -24.53 8.39 3.57
C ASP A 30 -23.61 9.14 2.59
N PHE A 31 -23.86 10.45 2.39
CA PHE A 31 -23.00 11.28 1.55
C PHE A 31 -21.58 11.43 2.11
N LYS A 32 -21.48 11.62 3.44
CA LYS A 32 -20.18 11.70 4.11
C LYS A 32 -19.41 10.38 4.00
N ASN A 33 -20.07 9.25 4.21
CA ASN A 33 -19.47 7.93 4.08
C ASN A 33 -19.02 7.66 2.64
N ALA A 34 -19.85 7.96 1.65
CA ALA A 34 -19.50 7.84 0.24
C ALA A 34 -18.27 8.69 -0.13
N LYS A 35 -18.20 9.92 0.40
CA LYS A 35 -17.04 10.80 0.18
C LYS A 35 -15.76 10.24 0.80
N ILE A 36 -15.83 9.72 2.03
CA ILE A 36 -14.67 9.10 2.72
C ILE A 36 -14.20 7.88 1.93
N THR A 37 -15.13 7.02 1.51
CA THR A 37 -14.80 5.83 0.71
C THR A 37 -14.16 6.20 -0.61
N HIS A 38 -14.68 7.20 -1.30
CA HIS A 38 -14.11 7.68 -2.56
C HIS A 38 -12.69 8.25 -2.36
N GLN A 39 -12.47 9.04 -1.30
CA GLN A 39 -11.14 9.57 -0.98
C GLN A 39 -10.13 8.46 -0.63
N ALA A 40 -10.55 7.45 0.13
CA ALA A 40 -9.72 6.30 0.45
C ALA A 40 -9.36 5.51 -0.81
N MET A 41 -10.32 5.28 -1.69
CA MET A 41 -10.09 4.57 -2.95
C MET A 41 -9.15 5.36 -3.89
N GLN A 42 -9.31 6.67 -3.96
CA GLN A 42 -8.44 7.53 -4.75
C GLN A 42 -7.01 7.48 -4.21
N LYS A 43 -6.82 7.58 -2.89
CA LYS A 43 -5.49 7.46 -2.28
C LYS A 43 -4.81 6.13 -2.61
N GLN A 44 -5.55 5.02 -2.57
CA GLN A 44 -5.02 3.70 -2.93
C GLN A 44 -4.64 3.61 -4.40
N GLN A 45 -5.40 4.26 -5.27
CA GLN A 45 -5.11 4.29 -6.70
C GLN A 45 -3.85 5.13 -6.99
N ASP A 46 -3.71 6.28 -6.35
CA ASP A 46 -2.52 7.13 -6.44
C ASP A 46 -1.27 6.39 -5.93
N GLU A 47 -1.38 5.64 -4.83
CA GLU A 47 -0.28 4.81 -4.30
C GLU A 47 0.12 3.71 -5.28
N LEU A 48 -0.84 3.03 -5.90
CA LEU A 48 -0.57 2.02 -6.92
C LEU A 48 0.13 2.62 -8.14
N GLU A 49 -0.31 3.80 -8.61
CA GLU A 49 0.30 4.50 -9.74
C GLU A 49 1.75 4.88 -9.42
N ASN A 50 2.01 5.45 -8.25
CA ASN A 50 3.36 5.76 -7.78
C ASN A 50 4.27 4.53 -7.73
N LEU A 51 3.76 3.38 -7.26
CA LEU A 51 4.53 2.14 -7.22
C LEU A 51 4.84 1.62 -8.64
N LYS A 52 3.90 1.75 -9.58
CA LYS A 52 4.13 1.38 -10.98
C LYS A 52 5.19 2.28 -11.62
N ASP A 53 5.14 3.57 -11.37
CA ASP A 53 6.14 4.51 -11.87
C ASP A 53 7.53 4.18 -11.32
N MET A 54 7.66 3.87 -10.04
CA MET A 54 8.92 3.43 -9.44
C MET A 54 9.45 2.13 -10.06
N ILE A 55 8.59 1.19 -10.39
CA ILE A 55 8.99 -0.05 -11.09
C ILE A 55 9.49 0.26 -12.50
N MET A 56 8.77 1.10 -13.23
CA MET A 56 9.14 1.50 -14.59
C MET A 56 10.48 2.26 -14.62
N GLU A 57 10.70 3.16 -13.67
CA GLU A 57 11.97 3.88 -13.53
C GLU A 57 13.14 2.93 -13.24
N LYS A 58 12.95 1.96 -12.34
CA LYS A 58 13.94 0.93 -12.05
C LYS A 58 14.27 0.08 -13.28
N GLN A 59 13.25 -0.33 -14.02
CA GLN A 59 13.39 -1.11 -15.24
C GLN A 59 14.19 -0.32 -16.28
N ALA A 60 13.78 0.91 -16.57
CA ALA A 60 14.45 1.78 -17.52
C ALA A 60 15.93 2.01 -17.17
N TYR A 61 16.24 2.21 -15.88
CA TYR A 61 17.61 2.34 -15.41
C TYR A 61 18.45 1.09 -15.72
N ILE A 62 17.92 -0.10 -15.45
CA ILE A 62 18.61 -1.36 -15.71
C ILE A 62 18.80 -1.55 -17.22
N ASP A 63 17.76 -1.37 -18.02
CA ASP A 63 17.78 -1.55 -19.48
C ASP A 63 18.83 -0.62 -20.12
N GLN A 64 18.85 0.66 -19.73
CA GLN A 64 19.84 1.62 -20.23
C GLN A 64 21.29 1.18 -19.96
N HIS A 65 21.56 0.64 -18.77
CA HIS A 65 22.91 0.21 -18.39
C HIS A 65 23.28 -1.12 -19.06
N LEU A 66 22.31 -1.99 -19.32
CA LEU A 66 22.52 -3.23 -20.08
C LEU A 66 22.84 -2.91 -21.55
N ASP A 67 22.12 -1.97 -22.17
CA ASP A 67 22.38 -1.54 -23.53
C ASP A 67 23.79 -0.96 -23.67
N LEU A 68 24.20 -0.11 -22.72
CA LEU A 68 25.55 0.44 -22.68
C LEU A 68 26.60 -0.66 -22.49
N ALA A 69 26.38 -1.62 -21.62
CA ALA A 69 27.29 -2.75 -21.44
C ALA A 69 27.42 -3.59 -22.72
N MET A 70 26.30 -3.80 -23.44
CA MET A 70 26.30 -4.49 -24.74
C MET A 70 27.12 -3.71 -25.79
N GLU A 71 26.99 -2.39 -25.82
CA GLU A 71 27.75 -1.53 -26.75
C GLU A 71 29.26 -1.60 -26.45
N LEU A 72 29.65 -1.48 -25.18
CA LEU A 72 31.06 -1.63 -24.77
C LEU A 72 31.62 -3.01 -25.13
N GLY A 73 30.83 -4.06 -24.97
CA GLY A 73 31.20 -5.43 -25.37
C GLY A 73 31.41 -5.57 -26.88
N LYS A 74 30.55 -4.95 -27.71
CA LYS A 74 30.71 -4.94 -29.19
C LYS A 74 31.98 -4.22 -29.61
N ASN A 75 32.39 -3.18 -28.89
CA ASN A 75 33.57 -2.40 -29.14
C ASN A 75 34.85 -3.01 -28.52
N ALA A 76 34.79 -4.21 -27.96
CA ALA A 76 35.86 -4.90 -27.25
C ALA A 76 36.44 -4.14 -26.04
N GLN A 77 35.67 -3.23 -25.45
CA GLN A 77 36.02 -2.44 -24.26
C GLN A 77 35.65 -3.21 -22.97
N TYR A 78 36.30 -4.34 -22.77
CA TYR A 78 35.91 -5.30 -21.72
C TYR A 78 36.18 -4.78 -20.31
N GLU A 79 37.20 -3.94 -20.11
CA GLU A 79 37.50 -3.35 -18.79
C GLU A 79 36.43 -2.35 -18.37
N GLU A 80 36.02 -1.45 -19.26
CA GLU A 80 34.96 -0.48 -19.02
C GLU A 80 33.61 -1.17 -18.80
N MET A 81 33.32 -2.21 -19.59
CA MET A 81 32.12 -3.05 -19.42
C MET A 81 32.10 -3.72 -18.03
N ALA A 82 33.25 -4.26 -17.57
CA ALA A 82 33.35 -4.90 -16.25
C ALA A 82 33.12 -3.88 -15.11
N VAL A 83 33.68 -2.67 -15.24
CA VAL A 83 33.46 -1.59 -14.29
C VAL A 83 31.98 -1.18 -14.26
N LEU A 84 31.34 -1.04 -15.42
CA LEU A 84 29.94 -0.67 -15.52
C LEU A 84 29.04 -1.74 -14.87
N ILE A 85 29.25 -3.03 -15.17
CA ILE A 85 28.49 -4.13 -14.58
C ILE A 85 28.71 -4.19 -13.05
N SER A 86 29.95 -3.98 -12.60
CA SER A 86 30.25 -3.94 -11.15
C SER A 86 29.56 -2.78 -10.45
N SER A 87 29.55 -1.59 -11.08
CA SER A 87 28.86 -0.41 -10.54
C SER A 87 27.34 -0.62 -10.50
N LEU A 88 26.75 -1.16 -11.57
CA LEU A 88 25.33 -1.50 -11.62
C LEU A 88 24.94 -2.52 -10.53
N THR A 89 25.73 -3.59 -10.40
CA THR A 89 25.51 -4.60 -9.37
C THR A 89 25.59 -4.00 -7.96
N SER A 90 26.56 -3.13 -7.73
CA SER A 90 26.73 -2.44 -6.44
C SER A 90 25.61 -1.46 -6.15
N HIS A 91 25.15 -0.74 -7.18
CA HIS A 91 24.02 0.18 -7.09
C HIS A 91 22.73 -0.57 -6.78
N VAL A 92 22.45 -1.68 -7.48
CA VAL A 92 21.28 -2.52 -7.24
C VAL A 92 21.33 -3.10 -5.83
N LYS A 93 22.46 -3.66 -5.39
CA LYS A 93 22.61 -4.21 -4.03
C LYS A 93 22.49 -3.14 -2.93
N ARG A 94 22.94 -1.92 -3.17
CA ARG A 94 22.87 -0.83 -2.19
C ARG A 94 21.47 -0.25 -2.06
N ASN A 95 20.79 -0.04 -3.19
CA ASN A 95 19.48 0.62 -3.22
C ASN A 95 18.33 -0.39 -3.07
N TYR A 96 18.60 -1.68 -3.39
CA TYR A 96 17.63 -2.77 -3.32
C TYR A 96 18.26 -4.00 -2.66
N PRO A 97 18.69 -3.88 -1.38
CA PRO A 97 19.45 -4.93 -0.71
C PRO A 97 18.65 -6.22 -0.54
N ASP A 98 17.34 -6.11 -0.43
CA ASP A 98 16.45 -7.21 -0.11
C ASP A 98 15.41 -7.40 -1.21
N SER A 99 15.43 -8.57 -1.84
CA SER A 99 14.29 -9.05 -2.63
C SER A 99 13.46 -9.96 -1.73
N PHE A 100 12.30 -9.49 -1.30
CA PHE A 100 11.45 -10.22 -0.36
C PHE A 100 10.57 -11.26 -1.05
N CYS A 101 10.20 -11.01 -2.32
CA CYS A 101 9.36 -11.92 -3.11
C CYS A 101 9.54 -11.71 -4.62
N LYS A 102 8.98 -12.64 -5.41
CA LYS A 102 9.06 -12.61 -6.89
C LYS A 102 8.10 -11.59 -7.53
N ASN A 103 6.99 -11.25 -6.86
CA ASN A 103 6.06 -10.25 -7.39
C ASN A 103 6.67 -8.85 -7.29
N ALA A 104 6.86 -8.17 -8.42
CA ALA A 104 7.56 -6.90 -8.49
C ALA A 104 6.84 -5.78 -7.73
N LEU A 105 5.50 -5.73 -7.82
CA LEU A 105 4.68 -4.73 -7.15
C LEU A 105 4.76 -4.87 -5.63
N LEU A 106 4.51 -6.08 -5.12
CA LEU A 106 4.59 -6.36 -3.68
C LEU A 106 6.00 -6.14 -3.15
N ASN A 107 7.02 -6.57 -3.90
CA ASN A 107 8.42 -6.37 -3.50
C ASN A 107 8.77 -4.88 -3.39
N THR A 108 8.31 -4.04 -4.33
CA THR A 108 8.53 -2.59 -4.29
C THR A 108 7.80 -1.96 -3.11
N LEU A 109 6.55 -2.36 -2.85
CA LEU A 109 5.79 -1.91 -1.69
C LEU A 109 6.49 -2.25 -0.37
N LEU A 110 6.96 -3.49 -0.21
CA LEU A 110 7.67 -3.94 0.99
C LEU A 110 8.98 -3.14 1.20
N GLN A 111 9.72 -2.86 0.12
CA GLN A 111 10.92 -2.03 0.18
C GLN A 111 10.60 -0.60 0.64
N GLU A 112 9.57 0.01 0.08
CA GLU A 112 9.12 1.36 0.47
C GLU A 112 8.72 1.39 1.95
N LYS A 113 7.87 0.47 2.39
CA LYS A 113 7.42 0.42 3.79
C LYS A 113 8.57 0.11 4.76
N LYS A 114 9.56 -0.70 4.35
CA LYS A 114 10.78 -0.91 5.13
C LYS A 114 11.56 0.39 5.32
N ILE A 115 11.76 1.18 4.27
CA ILE A 115 12.44 2.47 4.36
C ILE A 115 11.73 3.41 5.34
N VAL A 116 10.39 3.49 5.26
CA VAL A 116 9.57 4.31 6.17
C VAL A 116 9.70 3.84 7.63
N ALA A 117 9.72 2.54 7.86
CA ALA A 117 9.90 1.94 9.17
C ALA A 117 11.32 2.20 9.74
N ASP A 118 12.36 1.99 8.93
CA ASP A 118 13.76 2.23 9.30
C ASP A 118 13.99 3.70 9.69
N GLN A 119 13.39 4.66 8.97
CA GLN A 119 13.41 6.09 9.32
C GLN A 119 12.76 6.36 10.68
N ALA A 120 11.78 5.56 11.08
CA ALA A 120 11.13 5.60 12.39
C ALA A 120 11.85 4.75 13.45
N LYS A 121 13.01 4.16 13.14
CA LYS A 121 13.76 3.23 14.00
C LYS A 121 12.97 1.96 14.37
N ILE A 122 12.14 1.50 13.45
CA ILE A 122 11.36 0.28 13.59
C ILE A 122 12.04 -0.79 12.72
N HIS A 123 12.45 -1.90 13.33
CA HIS A 123 13.05 -3.01 12.60
C HIS A 123 11.97 -3.84 11.90
N CYS A 124 12.13 -4.05 10.57
CA CYS A 124 11.22 -4.87 9.78
C CYS A 124 11.89 -6.14 9.29
N GLN A 125 11.20 -7.26 9.44
CA GLN A 125 11.57 -8.55 8.86
C GLN A 125 10.41 -9.09 8.04
N PHE A 126 10.67 -9.37 6.75
CA PHE A 126 9.68 -9.92 5.84
C PHE A 126 10.09 -11.32 5.38
N HIS A 127 9.18 -12.28 5.54
CA HIS A 127 9.32 -13.63 5.04
C HIS A 127 8.11 -13.96 4.18
N ILE A 128 8.25 -13.78 2.86
CA ILE A 128 7.12 -13.80 1.93
C ILE A 128 7.24 -15.03 1.02
N ILE A 129 6.34 -15.98 1.20
CA ILE A 129 6.15 -17.15 0.36
C ILE A 129 4.85 -16.97 -0.41
N LEU A 130 4.93 -16.84 -1.72
CA LEU A 130 3.77 -16.65 -2.59
C LEU A 130 3.53 -17.93 -3.41
N PRO A 131 2.26 -18.29 -3.68
CA PRO A 131 1.92 -19.39 -4.57
C PRO A 131 2.39 -19.10 -6.01
N GLU A 132 2.58 -20.16 -6.79
CA GLU A 132 2.70 -20.01 -8.24
C GLU A 132 1.43 -19.34 -8.78
N HIS A 133 1.58 -18.44 -9.74
CA HIS A 133 0.46 -17.66 -10.30
C HIS A 133 -0.26 -16.72 -9.32
N PHE A 134 0.42 -16.25 -8.24
CA PHE A 134 -0.13 -15.27 -7.29
C PHE A 134 -0.82 -14.09 -8.01
N ASP A 135 -0.23 -13.59 -9.08
CA ASP A 135 -0.72 -12.45 -9.89
C ASP A 135 -2.04 -12.75 -10.61
N SER A 136 -2.41 -14.03 -10.77
CA SER A 136 -3.69 -14.42 -11.36
C SER A 136 -4.83 -14.44 -10.34
N TYR A 137 -4.53 -14.54 -9.05
CA TYR A 137 -5.53 -14.61 -7.99
C TYR A 137 -5.92 -13.24 -7.43
N PHE A 138 -4.98 -12.29 -7.48
CA PHE A 138 -5.17 -10.97 -6.86
C PHE A 138 -4.85 -9.85 -7.84
N SER A 139 -5.75 -8.86 -7.91
CA SER A 139 -5.46 -7.64 -8.67
C SER A 139 -4.37 -6.80 -7.99
N ASP A 140 -3.65 -6.02 -8.77
CA ASP A 140 -2.65 -5.06 -8.27
C ASP A 140 -3.21 -4.16 -7.17
N LEU A 141 -4.45 -3.68 -7.37
CA LEU A 141 -5.13 -2.84 -6.38
C LEU A 141 -5.41 -3.60 -5.07
N THR A 142 -5.78 -4.88 -5.16
CA THR A 142 -6.00 -5.72 -3.98
C THR A 142 -4.70 -5.94 -3.21
N ILE A 143 -3.61 -6.26 -3.91
CA ILE A 143 -2.29 -6.46 -3.32
C ILE A 143 -1.83 -5.18 -2.60
N THR A 144 -1.87 -4.05 -3.31
CA THR A 144 -1.47 -2.75 -2.77
C THR A 144 -2.31 -2.39 -1.55
N SER A 145 -3.63 -2.46 -1.67
CA SER A 145 -4.54 -2.11 -0.58
C SER A 145 -4.35 -2.98 0.67
N LEU A 146 -4.21 -4.30 0.48
CA LEU A 146 -4.06 -5.22 1.60
C LEU A 146 -2.75 -5.00 2.35
N PHE A 147 -1.63 -5.06 1.63
CA PHE A 147 -0.31 -5.01 2.26
C PHE A 147 0.06 -3.61 2.73
N SER A 148 -0.35 -2.54 2.00
CA SER A 148 -0.14 -1.17 2.44
C SER A 148 -0.89 -0.91 3.75
N ASN A 149 -2.19 -1.20 3.82
CA ASN A 149 -2.98 -0.98 5.02
C ASN A 149 -2.45 -1.80 6.21
N LEU A 150 -2.03 -3.05 5.99
CA LEU A 150 -1.47 -3.90 7.04
C LEU A 150 -0.20 -3.30 7.62
N LEU A 151 0.73 -2.89 6.76
CA LEU A 151 2.03 -2.34 7.17
C LEU A 151 1.90 -0.93 7.74
N ASP A 152 1.06 -0.09 7.15
CA ASP A 152 0.81 1.26 7.68
C ASP A 152 0.22 1.21 9.09
N ASN A 153 -0.75 0.32 9.33
CA ASN A 153 -1.31 0.12 10.68
C ASN A 153 -0.25 -0.39 11.67
N ALA A 154 0.63 -1.30 11.24
CA ALA A 154 1.71 -1.80 12.09
C ALA A 154 2.74 -0.70 12.43
N ILE A 155 3.15 0.09 11.42
CA ILE A 155 4.07 1.22 11.61
C ILE A 155 3.46 2.29 12.51
N GLU A 156 2.17 2.61 12.31
CA GLU A 156 1.46 3.58 13.14
C GLU A 156 1.35 3.11 14.59
N ALA A 157 1.00 1.83 14.81
CA ALA A 157 0.98 1.24 16.14
C ALA A 157 2.34 1.31 16.84
N CYS A 158 3.43 0.99 16.13
CA CYS A 158 4.78 1.12 16.66
C CYS A 158 5.15 2.57 17.03
N ARG A 159 4.73 3.56 16.22
CA ARG A 159 4.98 4.99 16.50
C ARG A 159 4.26 5.51 17.73
N LEU A 160 3.18 4.86 18.14
CA LEU A 160 2.43 5.20 19.36
C LEU A 160 3.03 4.56 20.62
N CYS A 161 3.95 3.60 20.47
CA CYS A 161 4.66 3.00 21.59
C CYS A 161 5.76 3.93 22.11
N ASP A 162 6.05 3.88 23.42
CA ASP A 162 7.16 4.64 24.01
C ASP A 162 8.51 4.06 23.56
N PRO A 163 9.32 4.80 22.81
CA PRO A 163 10.58 4.30 22.26
C PRO A 163 11.63 4.01 23.33
N ALA A 164 11.43 4.45 24.58
CA ALA A 164 12.38 4.23 25.68
C ALA A 164 12.28 2.82 26.29
N GLN A 165 11.29 2.03 25.94
CA GLN A 165 11.01 0.78 26.66
C GLN A 165 11.29 -0.50 25.87
N GLN A 166 11.35 -0.50 24.54
CA GLN A 166 11.57 -1.71 23.74
C GLN A 166 12.12 -1.40 22.33
N ASP A 167 12.87 -2.34 21.75
CA ASP A 167 13.16 -2.38 20.32
C ASP A 167 11.85 -2.62 19.55
N LEU A 168 11.45 -1.65 18.74
CA LEU A 168 10.24 -1.75 17.93
C LEU A 168 10.49 -2.70 16.74
N PHE A 169 9.68 -3.72 16.60
CA PHE A 169 9.85 -4.77 15.60
C PHE A 169 8.55 -5.11 14.89
N ILE A 170 8.59 -5.17 13.55
CA ILE A 170 7.50 -5.64 12.70
C ILE A 170 7.96 -6.91 11.98
N SER A 171 7.24 -8.01 12.17
CA SER A 171 7.43 -9.24 11.42
C SER A 171 6.21 -9.51 10.55
N LEU A 172 6.42 -9.67 9.25
CA LEU A 172 5.40 -10.08 8.30
C LEU A 172 5.83 -11.40 7.67
N ALA A 173 5.03 -12.44 7.88
CA ALA A 173 5.20 -13.73 7.23
C ALA A 173 3.93 -14.10 6.47
N THR A 174 4.10 -14.62 5.26
CA THR A 174 3.02 -15.26 4.50
C THR A 174 3.36 -16.74 4.36
N ASP A 175 2.38 -17.61 4.56
CA ASP A 175 2.49 -19.03 4.35
C ASP A 175 1.40 -19.49 3.37
N TYR A 176 1.80 -20.32 2.40
CA TYR A 176 0.87 -20.88 1.43
C TYR A 176 0.85 -22.40 1.59
N GLN A 177 -0.28 -22.91 2.05
CA GLN A 177 -0.52 -24.36 2.12
C GLN A 177 -1.41 -24.79 0.94
N ALA A 178 -0.83 -25.56 0.03
CA ALA A 178 -1.49 -25.98 -1.22
C ALA A 178 -2.75 -26.85 -1.04
N ASN A 179 -3.14 -27.23 0.19
CA ASN A 179 -4.17 -28.22 0.50
C ASN A 179 -5.28 -27.71 1.44
N MET A 180 -5.60 -26.43 1.43
CA MET A 180 -6.80 -25.94 2.12
C MET A 180 -7.97 -25.83 1.14
N PHE A 181 -8.52 -26.96 0.71
CA PHE A 181 -9.84 -27.12 0.13
C PHE A 181 -10.61 -28.22 0.87
#